data_a162b65299e8e015b31635f4ca22b7d1
#
_entry.id   a162b65299e8e015b31635f4ca22b7d1
#
_cell.length_a   1.000
_cell.length_b   1.000
_cell.length_c   1.000
_cell.angle_alpha   90.00
_cell.angle_beta   90.00
_cell.angle_gamma   90.00
#
_symmetry.space_group_name_H-M   'P 1'
#
loop_
_entity.id
_entity.type
_entity.pdbx_description
1 polymer ?
#
loop_
_entity_poly.entity_id
_entity_poly.type
_entity_poly.pdbx_seq_one_letter_code
_entity_poly.pdbx_strand_id
1 'polypeptide(L)'
;MSVMEKLLTRRTYRRFAQKAVPQDVVEDIIEAVRLSSCGANRQAVRLVVVNKPEDVAEVQPLVKWAAYLPPEQGTPNADELPTLYVAVVQDTAIPGDLNTDTGIALANMTLAAWDKGVGSCIMGAINKPALTALLHIKEPEKLAFMVAFGYPTHEAHIVPLTEETGVKYYLDGQKDYCVPKRSAEEIARYL
;
A
#
# COMPACT_ATOMS: atom_id res chain seq x y z
N MET A 1 6.93 5.38 -19.47
CA MET A 1 5.46 5.23 -19.30
C MET A 1 4.86 6.56 -18.87
N SER A 2 3.72 6.93 -19.45
CA SER A 2 2.93 8.09 -18.98
C SER A 2 2.32 7.82 -17.59
N VAL A 3 1.81 8.86 -16.92
CA VAL A 3 1.10 8.71 -15.64
C VAL A 3 -0.10 7.78 -15.79
N MET A 4 -0.84 7.87 -16.90
CA MET A 4 -2.00 7.02 -17.16
C MET A 4 -1.62 5.55 -17.33
N GLU A 5 -0.53 5.25 -18.04
CA GLU A 5 -0.01 3.87 -18.17
C GLU A 5 0.39 3.30 -16.81
N LYS A 6 0.99 4.11 -15.93
CA LYS A 6 1.32 3.69 -14.56
C LYS A 6 0.06 3.42 -13.73
N LEU A 7 -0.96 4.27 -13.83
CA LEU A 7 -2.24 4.07 -13.16
C LEU A 7 -2.97 2.81 -13.67
N LEU A 8 -2.85 2.48 -14.96
CA LEU A 8 -3.41 1.27 -15.55
C LEU A 8 -2.72 -0.01 -15.06
N THR A 9 -1.42 0.04 -14.76
CA THR A 9 -0.62 -1.14 -14.40
C THR A 9 -0.37 -1.27 -12.89
N ARG A 10 -0.32 -0.16 -12.12
CA ARG A 10 -0.16 -0.21 -10.66
C ARG A 10 -1.35 -0.90 -10.01
N ARG A 11 -1.09 -2.00 -9.34
CA ARG A 11 -2.08 -2.77 -8.56
C ARG A 11 -1.57 -2.99 -7.13
N THR A 12 -2.35 -3.66 -6.32
CA THR A 12 -1.92 -4.15 -5.00
C THR A 12 -1.20 -5.49 -5.20
N TYR A 13 0.06 -5.54 -4.83
CA TYR A 13 0.89 -6.75 -4.87
C TYR A 13 1.07 -7.31 -3.47
N ARG A 14 1.11 -8.65 -3.36
CA ARG A 14 1.14 -9.33 -2.06
C ARG A 14 2.20 -10.42 -1.94
N ARG A 15 2.85 -10.77 -3.04
CA ARG A 15 4.01 -11.67 -3.09
C ARG A 15 5.16 -10.95 -3.74
N PHE A 16 6.34 -11.07 -3.14
CA PHE A 16 7.51 -10.28 -3.51
C PHE A 16 8.75 -11.16 -3.58
N ALA A 17 9.66 -10.83 -4.49
CA ALA A 17 10.99 -11.41 -4.52
C ALA A 17 11.80 -10.97 -3.29
N GLN A 18 12.68 -11.85 -2.80
CA GLN A 18 13.57 -11.56 -1.67
C GLN A 18 14.75 -10.67 -2.12
N LYS A 19 14.41 -9.54 -2.73
CA LYS A 19 15.33 -8.51 -3.22
C LYS A 19 15.06 -7.21 -2.47
N ALA A 20 16.08 -6.69 -1.79
CA ALA A 20 15.97 -5.44 -1.07
C ALA A 20 15.55 -4.28 -2.00
N VAL A 21 14.68 -3.41 -1.53
CA VAL A 21 14.36 -2.14 -2.20
C VAL A 21 15.54 -1.18 -1.97
N PRO A 22 16.17 -0.66 -3.03
CA PRO A 22 17.31 0.23 -2.91
C PRO A 22 16.97 1.53 -2.16
N GLN A 23 17.97 2.11 -1.50
CA GLN A 23 17.78 3.30 -0.67
C GLN A 23 17.28 4.51 -1.46
N ASP A 24 17.74 4.72 -2.69
CA ASP A 24 17.28 5.78 -3.58
C ASP A 24 15.79 5.65 -3.92
N VAL A 25 15.28 4.41 -4.08
CA VAL A 25 13.84 4.17 -4.28
C VAL A 25 13.04 4.46 -3.00
N VAL A 26 13.58 4.13 -1.83
CA VAL A 26 12.97 4.49 -0.53
C VAL A 26 12.88 6.01 -0.40
N GLU A 27 13.92 6.72 -0.78
CA GLU A 27 13.95 8.20 -0.78
C GLU A 27 12.93 8.80 -1.76
N ASP A 28 12.78 8.24 -2.95
CA ASP A 28 11.73 8.64 -3.90
C ASP A 28 10.32 8.43 -3.33
N ILE A 29 10.08 7.34 -2.61
CA ILE A 29 8.80 7.07 -1.92
C ILE A 29 8.52 8.13 -0.84
N ILE A 30 9.52 8.47 -0.04
CA ILE A 30 9.42 9.50 1.01
C ILE A 30 9.16 10.87 0.38
N GLU A 31 9.90 11.20 -0.68
CA GLU A 31 9.79 12.48 -1.40
C GLU A 31 8.39 12.64 -2.03
N ALA A 32 7.82 11.56 -2.56
CA ALA A 32 6.46 11.58 -3.09
C ALA A 32 5.40 11.94 -2.02
N VAL A 33 5.61 11.51 -0.78
CA VAL A 33 4.76 11.91 0.35
C VAL A 33 5.01 13.37 0.73
N ARG A 34 6.28 13.79 0.81
CA ARG A 34 6.66 15.18 1.13
C ARG A 34 6.05 16.17 0.14
N LEU A 35 6.00 15.82 -1.15
CA LEU A 35 5.46 16.65 -2.23
C LEU A 35 3.94 16.55 -2.37
N SER A 36 3.28 15.68 -1.60
CA SER A 36 1.83 15.49 -1.67
C SER A 36 1.07 16.76 -1.25
N SER A 37 -0.02 17.04 -1.96
CA SER A 37 -0.95 18.07 -1.53
C SER A 37 -1.63 17.67 -0.22
N CYS A 38 -1.90 18.65 0.65
CA CYS A 38 -2.64 18.45 1.89
C CYS A 38 -3.47 19.69 2.23
N GLY A 39 -4.46 19.52 3.08
CA GLY A 39 -5.37 20.60 3.50
C GLY A 39 -4.62 21.78 4.12
N ALA A 40 -4.75 22.97 3.53
CA ALA A 40 -4.08 24.21 3.96
C ALA A 40 -2.55 24.07 4.16
N ASN A 41 -1.92 23.16 3.44
CA ASN A 41 -0.48 22.85 3.52
C ASN A 41 -0.01 22.48 4.95
N ARG A 42 -0.84 21.80 5.73
CA ARG A 42 -0.57 21.49 7.15
C ARG A 42 0.43 20.37 7.37
N GLN A 43 0.64 19.51 6.37
CA GLN A 43 1.70 18.49 6.35
C GLN A 43 1.70 17.59 7.58
N ALA A 44 0.54 17.05 7.95
CA ALA A 44 0.35 16.25 9.17
C ALA A 44 0.78 14.76 9.02
N VAL A 45 1.11 14.30 7.80
CA VAL A 45 1.54 12.93 7.56
C VAL A 45 3.02 12.77 7.89
N ARG A 46 3.34 11.68 8.63
CA ARG A 46 4.70 11.25 8.97
C ARG A 46 4.89 9.81 8.51
N LEU A 47 6.15 9.41 8.34
CA LEU A 47 6.51 8.06 7.94
C LEU A 47 7.51 7.44 8.93
N VAL A 48 7.33 6.13 9.21
CA VAL A 48 8.37 5.31 9.85
C VAL A 48 8.76 4.23 8.85
N VAL A 49 10.03 4.21 8.44
CA VAL A 49 10.57 3.26 7.46
C VAL A 49 11.16 2.06 8.19
N VAL A 50 10.77 0.86 7.78
CA VAL A 50 11.22 -0.42 8.33
C VAL A 50 11.84 -1.23 7.20
N ASN A 51 13.18 -1.20 7.07
CA ASN A 51 13.92 -1.82 5.97
C ASN A 51 15.07 -2.74 6.43
N LYS A 52 15.31 -2.86 7.74
CA LYS A 52 16.25 -3.87 8.25
C LYS A 52 15.53 -5.22 8.32
N PRO A 53 16.16 -6.31 7.87
CA PRO A 53 15.53 -7.64 7.83
C PRO A 53 14.95 -8.08 9.19
N GLU A 54 15.64 -7.82 10.29
CA GLU A 54 15.18 -8.13 11.64
C GLU A 54 13.89 -7.38 12.01
N ASP A 55 13.82 -6.08 11.73
CA ASP A 55 12.66 -5.25 12.03
C ASP A 55 11.46 -5.61 11.12
N VAL A 56 11.72 -5.91 9.84
CA VAL A 56 10.71 -6.39 8.88
C VAL A 56 10.08 -7.69 9.37
N ALA A 57 10.89 -8.62 9.92
CA ALA A 57 10.40 -9.88 10.45
C ALA A 57 9.48 -9.69 11.66
N GLU A 58 9.72 -8.68 12.50
CA GLU A 58 8.86 -8.35 13.64
C GLU A 58 7.52 -7.72 13.23
N VAL A 59 7.48 -6.98 12.12
CA VAL A 59 6.23 -6.39 11.58
C VAL A 59 5.33 -7.47 10.96
N GLN A 60 5.89 -8.47 10.32
CA GLN A 60 5.18 -9.46 9.51
C GLN A 60 4.00 -10.14 10.23
N PRO A 61 4.12 -10.65 11.48
CA PRO A 61 3.00 -11.29 12.18
C PRO A 61 1.90 -10.31 12.62
N LEU A 62 2.15 -9.02 12.53
CA LEU A 62 1.24 -7.97 13.01
C LEU A 62 0.36 -7.38 11.90
N VAL A 63 0.49 -7.86 10.66
CA VAL A 63 -0.29 -7.44 9.50
C VAL A 63 -1.12 -8.61 8.95
N LYS A 64 -2.27 -8.30 8.32
CA LYS A 64 -3.14 -9.29 7.70
C LYS A 64 -3.20 -9.09 6.20
N TRP A 65 -3.17 -10.21 5.46
CA TRP A 65 -3.14 -10.22 4.01
C TRP A 65 -4.51 -10.59 3.42
N ALA A 66 -4.77 -10.10 2.20
CA ALA A 66 -5.79 -10.55 1.25
C ALA A 66 -7.15 -10.92 1.87
N ALA A 67 -7.87 -9.95 2.45
CA ALA A 67 -9.12 -10.17 3.21
C ALA A 67 -10.24 -10.93 2.46
N TYR A 68 -10.20 -11.01 1.12
CA TYR A 68 -11.20 -11.74 0.32
C TYR A 68 -10.76 -13.15 -0.08
N LEU A 69 -9.56 -13.56 0.26
CA LEU A 69 -9.04 -14.88 -0.05
C LEU A 69 -8.92 -15.73 1.23
N PRO A 70 -9.03 -17.06 1.13
CA PRO A 70 -8.65 -17.95 2.20
C PRO A 70 -7.18 -17.73 2.61
N PRO A 71 -6.81 -17.87 3.89
CA PRO A 71 -5.46 -17.58 4.37
C PRO A 71 -4.35 -18.32 3.58
N GLU A 72 -4.59 -19.55 3.18
CA GLU A 72 -3.67 -20.40 2.42
C GLU A 72 -3.41 -19.90 1.00
N GLN A 73 -4.27 -19.04 0.46
CA GLN A 73 -4.12 -18.41 -0.86
C GLN A 73 -3.70 -16.95 -0.77
N GLY A 74 -4.10 -16.28 0.30
CA GLY A 74 -3.94 -14.84 0.46
C GLY A 74 -2.69 -14.44 1.22
N THR A 75 -2.17 -15.30 2.12
CA THR A 75 -0.95 -15.03 2.88
C THR A 75 0.27 -15.43 2.06
N PRO A 76 1.27 -14.53 1.88
CA PRO A 76 2.51 -14.88 1.19
C PRO A 76 3.30 -15.95 1.98
N ASN A 77 4.02 -16.80 1.26
CA ASN A 77 4.98 -17.72 1.86
C ASN A 77 6.19 -16.96 2.45
N ALA A 78 7.01 -17.64 3.24
CA ALA A 78 8.16 -17.02 3.89
C ALA A 78 9.17 -16.40 2.89
N ASP A 79 9.30 -16.99 1.71
CA ASP A 79 10.15 -16.54 0.60
C ASP A 79 9.47 -15.53 -0.35
N GLU A 80 8.24 -15.14 -0.05
CA GLU A 80 7.46 -14.15 -0.81
C GLU A 80 7.14 -12.90 0.01
N LEU A 81 7.67 -12.76 1.23
CA LEU A 81 7.41 -11.63 2.11
C LEU A 81 8.02 -10.33 1.56
N PRO A 82 7.45 -9.15 1.88
CA PRO A 82 8.05 -7.88 1.48
C PRO A 82 9.37 -7.65 2.22
N THR A 83 10.26 -6.88 1.59
CA THR A 83 11.56 -6.51 2.16
C THR A 83 11.59 -5.09 2.73
N LEU A 84 10.46 -4.37 2.63
CA LEU A 84 10.30 -3.01 3.14
C LEU A 84 8.86 -2.83 3.64
N TYR A 85 8.72 -2.25 4.83
CA TYR A 85 7.47 -1.66 5.29
C TYR A 85 7.63 -0.17 5.54
N VAL A 86 6.56 0.58 5.30
CA VAL A 86 6.46 1.99 5.70
C VAL A 86 5.18 2.16 6.52
N ALA A 87 5.32 2.59 7.76
CA ALA A 87 4.18 3.01 8.56
C ALA A 87 3.80 4.44 8.20
N VAL A 88 2.52 4.65 7.90
CA VAL A 88 1.94 5.98 7.66
C VAL A 88 1.28 6.44 8.94
N VAL A 89 1.77 7.54 9.48
CA VAL A 89 1.46 8.08 10.79
C VAL A 89 0.84 9.45 10.63
N GLN A 90 -0.15 9.76 11.44
CA GLN A 90 -0.84 11.06 11.49
C GLN A 90 -0.42 11.82 12.75
N ASP A 91 0.06 13.03 12.61
CA ASP A 91 0.26 13.97 13.71
C ASP A 91 -1.08 14.61 14.07
N THR A 92 -1.71 14.11 15.14
CA THR A 92 -3.07 14.51 15.55
C THR A 92 -3.12 15.86 16.26
N ALA A 93 -1.97 16.46 16.60
CA ALA A 93 -1.91 17.84 17.10
C ALA A 93 -2.16 18.85 15.96
N ILE A 94 -1.97 18.43 14.70
CA ILE A 94 -2.22 19.27 13.52
C ILE A 94 -3.69 19.14 13.13
N PRO A 95 -4.50 20.22 13.18
CA PRO A 95 -5.93 20.17 12.86
C PRO A 95 -6.16 19.96 11.35
N GLY A 96 -7.22 19.23 10.98
CA GLY A 96 -7.63 19.04 9.58
C GLY A 96 -8.23 17.67 9.31
N ASP A 97 -8.54 17.42 8.04
CA ASP A 97 -8.97 16.09 7.57
C ASP A 97 -7.74 15.22 7.28
N LEU A 98 -7.21 14.60 8.34
CA LEU A 98 -6.03 13.75 8.25
C LEU A 98 -6.26 12.51 7.35
N ASN A 99 -7.49 12.07 7.18
CA ASN A 99 -7.81 10.90 6.35
C ASN A 99 -7.66 11.23 4.86
N THR A 100 -8.13 12.39 4.41
CA THR A 100 -7.94 12.86 3.04
C THR A 100 -6.45 13.05 2.72
N ASP A 101 -5.71 13.74 3.59
CA ASP A 101 -4.26 13.96 3.42
C ASP A 101 -3.49 12.62 3.38
N THR A 102 -3.85 11.69 4.25
CA THR A 102 -3.28 10.33 4.27
C THR A 102 -3.57 9.58 2.98
N GLY A 103 -4.80 9.66 2.45
CA GLY A 103 -5.17 9.04 1.18
C GLY A 103 -4.36 9.56 0.00
N ILE A 104 -4.12 10.87 -0.07
CA ILE A 104 -3.28 11.49 -1.10
C ILE A 104 -1.83 11.01 -0.98
N ALA A 105 -1.28 10.99 0.23
CA ALA A 105 0.08 10.50 0.49
C ALA A 105 0.25 9.03 0.07
N LEU A 106 -0.70 8.15 0.44
CA LEU A 106 -0.73 6.74 0.05
C LEU A 106 -0.78 6.54 -1.47
N ALA A 107 -1.57 7.34 -2.18
CA ALA A 107 -1.66 7.28 -3.63
C ALA A 107 -0.33 7.65 -4.29
N ASN A 108 0.30 8.75 -3.85
CA ASN A 108 1.56 9.23 -4.41
C ASN A 108 2.73 8.29 -4.12
N MET A 109 2.88 7.81 -2.86
CA MET A 109 3.98 6.92 -2.52
C MET A 109 3.92 5.58 -3.27
N THR A 110 2.71 5.03 -3.47
CA THR A 110 2.55 3.77 -4.18
C THR A 110 2.75 3.93 -5.69
N LEU A 111 2.45 5.10 -6.25
CA LEU A 111 2.70 5.42 -7.65
C LEU A 111 4.20 5.66 -7.91
N ALA A 112 4.89 6.36 -7.01
CA ALA A 112 6.34 6.57 -7.08
C ALA A 112 7.11 5.25 -7.01
N ALA A 113 6.73 4.35 -6.09
CA ALA A 113 7.30 3.01 -6.00
C ALA A 113 7.10 2.23 -7.30
N TRP A 114 5.90 2.27 -7.88
CA TRP A 114 5.57 1.59 -9.13
C TRP A 114 6.35 2.15 -10.34
N ASP A 115 6.69 3.41 -10.34
CA ASP A 115 7.58 4.01 -11.36
C ASP A 115 8.95 3.31 -11.43
N LYS A 116 9.40 2.78 -10.31
CA LYS A 116 10.66 2.04 -10.16
C LYS A 116 10.48 0.51 -10.23
N GLY A 117 9.30 0.03 -10.58
CA GLY A 117 8.98 -1.41 -10.62
C GLY A 117 8.79 -2.04 -9.24
N VAL A 118 8.64 -1.24 -8.20
CA VAL A 118 8.37 -1.70 -6.83
C VAL A 118 6.87 -1.73 -6.59
N GLY A 119 6.32 -2.92 -6.37
CA GLY A 119 4.93 -3.14 -6.03
C GLY A 119 4.64 -2.78 -4.57
N SER A 120 3.35 -2.57 -4.25
CA SER A 120 2.95 -2.18 -2.91
C SER A 120 1.62 -2.80 -2.47
N CYS A 121 1.43 -2.93 -1.15
CA CYS A 121 0.17 -3.28 -0.52
C CYS A 121 -0.13 -2.33 0.64
N ILE A 122 -1.18 -1.52 0.52
CA ILE A 122 -1.70 -0.68 1.62
C ILE A 122 -2.50 -1.58 2.56
N MET A 123 -2.17 -1.58 3.84
CA MET A 123 -2.71 -2.48 4.85
C MET A 123 -3.37 -1.69 5.99
N GLY A 124 -4.71 -1.81 6.09
CA GLY A 124 -5.49 -1.27 7.21
C GLY A 124 -5.85 -2.34 8.26
N ALA A 125 -5.88 -3.63 7.86
CA ALA A 125 -6.10 -4.75 8.75
C ALA A 125 -4.78 -5.13 9.44
N ILE A 126 -4.42 -4.39 10.50
CA ILE A 126 -3.14 -4.47 11.22
C ILE A 126 -3.37 -4.47 12.73
N ASN A 127 -2.46 -5.06 13.48
CA ASN A 127 -2.46 -4.96 14.94
C ASN A 127 -1.88 -3.60 15.37
N LYS A 128 -2.73 -2.54 15.33
CA LYS A 128 -2.30 -1.17 15.64
C LYS A 128 -1.60 -1.04 17.00
N PRO A 129 -2.12 -1.57 18.12
CA PRO A 129 -1.46 -1.43 19.41
C PRO A 129 -0.04 -2.00 19.43
N ALA A 130 0.14 -3.22 18.91
CA ALA A 130 1.44 -3.88 18.86
C ALA A 130 2.43 -3.16 17.94
N LEU A 131 1.98 -2.72 16.74
CA LEU A 131 2.81 -1.95 15.81
C LEU A 131 3.17 -0.56 16.37
N THR A 132 2.25 0.12 17.06
CA THR A 132 2.52 1.40 17.71
C THR A 132 3.63 1.26 18.75
N ALA A 133 3.60 0.20 19.55
CA ALA A 133 4.65 -0.09 20.53
C ALA A 133 5.98 -0.46 19.86
N LEU A 134 5.95 -1.36 18.88
CA LEU A 134 7.15 -1.82 18.14
C LEU A 134 7.86 -0.67 17.43
N LEU A 135 7.11 0.21 16.79
CA LEU A 135 7.63 1.34 16.00
C LEU A 135 7.85 2.60 16.84
N HIS A 136 7.70 2.52 18.16
CA HIS A 136 7.88 3.63 19.10
C HIS A 136 7.07 4.89 18.76
N ILE A 137 5.89 4.72 18.14
CA ILE A 137 4.98 5.81 17.82
C ILE A 137 4.35 6.31 19.12
N LYS A 138 4.45 7.62 19.39
CA LYS A 138 3.99 8.25 20.63
C LYS A 138 3.04 9.40 20.34
N GLU A 139 2.14 9.68 21.27
CA GLU A 139 1.30 10.88 21.18
C GLU A 139 2.15 12.15 20.93
N PRO A 140 1.70 13.06 20.04
CA PRO A 140 0.37 13.09 19.41
C PRO A 140 0.27 12.28 18.09
N GLU A 141 1.23 11.43 17.77
CA GLU A 141 1.25 10.63 16.56
C GLU A 141 0.37 9.38 16.67
N LYS A 142 -0.30 9.02 15.57
CA LYS A 142 -1.19 7.87 15.49
C LYS A 142 -0.95 7.06 14.22
N LEU A 143 -0.73 5.76 14.37
CA LEU A 143 -0.59 4.84 13.24
C LEU A 143 -1.91 4.75 12.45
N ALA A 144 -1.86 5.12 11.17
CA ALA A 144 -2.99 5.01 10.25
C ALA A 144 -2.94 3.70 9.45
N PHE A 145 -1.84 3.46 8.72
CA PHE A 145 -1.66 2.31 7.83
C PHE A 145 -0.22 1.78 7.90
N MET A 146 -0.06 0.50 7.55
CA MET A 146 1.21 -0.05 7.08
C MET A 146 1.16 -0.18 5.55
N VAL A 147 2.27 0.05 4.88
CA VAL A 147 2.42 -0.23 3.45
C VAL A 147 3.61 -1.15 3.25
N ALA A 148 3.34 -2.33 2.67
CA ALA A 148 4.38 -3.27 2.28
C ALA A 148 4.88 -2.91 0.88
N PHE A 149 6.18 -3.03 0.63
CA PHE A 149 6.85 -2.80 -0.65
C PHE A 149 7.83 -3.92 -0.99
N GLY A 150 8.00 -4.18 -2.28
CA GLY A 150 8.95 -5.14 -2.80
C GLY A 150 8.77 -5.34 -4.30
N TYR A 151 9.62 -6.16 -4.91
CA TYR A 151 9.51 -6.51 -6.33
C TYR A 151 8.48 -7.62 -6.50
N PRO A 152 7.38 -7.41 -7.28
CA PRO A 152 6.32 -8.40 -7.42
C PRO A 152 6.79 -9.71 -8.06
N THR A 153 6.23 -10.83 -7.61
CA THR A 153 6.42 -12.17 -8.20
C THR A 153 5.15 -12.73 -8.84
N HIS A 154 4.13 -11.91 -9.00
CA HIS A 154 2.86 -12.25 -9.65
C HIS A 154 2.33 -11.04 -10.43
N GLU A 155 1.42 -11.30 -11.36
CA GLU A 155 0.71 -10.25 -12.09
C GLU A 155 -0.59 -9.86 -11.38
N ALA A 156 -1.14 -8.71 -11.76
CA ALA A 156 -2.42 -8.25 -11.28
C ALA A 156 -3.16 -7.48 -12.40
N HIS A 157 -4.33 -7.99 -12.78
CA HIS A 157 -5.08 -7.54 -13.94
C HIS A 157 -6.36 -6.81 -13.55
N ILE A 158 -6.72 -5.77 -14.30
CA ILE A 158 -8.06 -5.19 -14.25
C ILE A 158 -8.98 -6.08 -15.06
N VAL A 159 -10.14 -6.43 -14.47
CA VAL A 159 -11.23 -7.12 -15.16
C VAL A 159 -12.51 -6.29 -15.02
N PRO A 160 -13.46 -6.40 -15.96
CA PRO A 160 -14.75 -5.73 -15.81
C PRO A 160 -15.48 -6.20 -14.55
N LEU A 161 -16.10 -5.25 -13.84
CA LEU A 161 -17.03 -5.58 -12.76
C LEU A 161 -18.36 -6.00 -13.40
N THR A 162 -18.84 -7.19 -13.07
CA THR A 162 -20.13 -7.73 -13.48
C THR A 162 -20.93 -8.17 -12.26
N GLU A 163 -22.20 -8.53 -12.43
CA GLU A 163 -23.01 -9.12 -11.36
C GLU A 163 -22.40 -10.44 -10.84
N GLU A 164 -21.79 -11.22 -11.73
CA GLU A 164 -21.16 -12.50 -11.41
C GLU A 164 -19.84 -12.31 -10.64
N THR A 165 -18.94 -11.42 -11.11
CA THR A 165 -17.65 -11.18 -10.46
C THR A 165 -17.78 -10.40 -9.16
N GLY A 166 -18.76 -9.50 -9.07
CA GLY A 166 -18.88 -8.57 -7.95
C GLY A 166 -17.63 -7.69 -7.80
N VAL A 167 -17.44 -7.11 -6.62
CA VAL A 167 -16.32 -6.21 -6.31
C VAL A 167 -15.08 -6.90 -5.74
N LYS A 168 -15.19 -8.20 -5.39
CA LYS A 168 -14.11 -8.92 -4.73
C LYS A 168 -13.06 -9.33 -5.76
N TYR A 169 -11.79 -9.01 -5.45
CA TYR A 169 -10.69 -9.58 -6.23
C TYR A 169 -10.56 -11.09 -5.96
N TYR A 170 -10.05 -11.81 -6.95
CA TYR A 170 -9.85 -13.26 -6.91
C TYR A 170 -8.54 -13.63 -7.61
N LEU A 171 -8.11 -14.89 -7.49
CA LEU A 171 -6.97 -15.44 -8.21
C LEU A 171 -7.46 -16.23 -9.42
N ASP A 172 -6.75 -16.10 -10.53
CA ASP A 172 -6.94 -16.95 -11.71
C ASP A 172 -6.15 -18.28 -11.59
N GLY A 173 -6.14 -19.05 -12.69
CA GLY A 173 -5.45 -20.35 -12.74
C GLY A 173 -3.93 -20.27 -12.62
N GLN A 174 -3.32 -19.11 -12.88
CA GLN A 174 -1.89 -18.80 -12.71
C GLN A 174 -1.57 -18.24 -11.33
N LYS A 175 -2.57 -18.08 -10.47
CA LYS A 175 -2.51 -17.41 -9.18
C LYS A 175 -2.22 -15.90 -9.30
N ASP A 176 -2.56 -15.28 -10.42
CA ASP A 176 -2.51 -13.85 -10.61
C ASP A 176 -3.80 -13.18 -10.11
N TYR A 177 -3.70 -11.93 -9.66
CA TYR A 177 -4.84 -11.24 -9.10
C TYR A 177 -5.71 -10.60 -10.18
N CYS A 178 -6.99 -11.00 -10.24
CA CYS A 178 -8.01 -10.34 -11.03
C CYS A 178 -8.76 -9.32 -10.17
N VAL A 179 -8.73 -8.05 -10.57
CA VAL A 179 -9.29 -6.92 -9.81
C VAL A 179 -10.45 -6.29 -10.58
N PRO A 180 -11.72 -6.58 -10.22
CA PRO A 180 -12.88 -5.99 -10.88
C PRO A 180 -12.93 -4.47 -10.73
N LYS A 181 -13.21 -3.78 -11.83
CA LYS A 181 -13.37 -2.32 -11.88
C LYS A 181 -14.65 -1.93 -12.61
N ARG A 182 -15.31 -0.91 -12.07
CA ARG A 182 -16.44 -0.25 -12.75
C ARG A 182 -15.96 0.43 -14.02
N SER A 183 -16.87 0.62 -14.97
CA SER A 183 -16.60 1.44 -16.15
C SER A 183 -16.53 2.93 -15.79
N ALA A 184 -16.00 3.74 -16.69
CA ALA A 184 -15.95 5.19 -16.51
C ALA A 184 -17.36 5.80 -16.44
N GLU A 185 -18.29 5.28 -17.22
CA GLU A 185 -19.70 5.69 -17.28
C GLU A 185 -20.44 5.43 -15.95
N GLU A 186 -20.07 4.35 -15.24
CA GLU A 186 -20.61 4.07 -13.90
C GLU A 186 -20.07 5.02 -12.81
N ILE A 187 -18.91 5.63 -13.03
CA ILE A 187 -18.23 6.50 -12.05
C ILE A 187 -18.61 7.96 -12.27
N ALA A 188 -18.75 8.41 -13.52
CA ALA A 188 -18.96 9.81 -13.88
C ALA A 188 -20.34 10.06 -14.49
N ARG A 189 -20.96 11.16 -14.09
CA ARG A 189 -22.20 11.67 -14.70
C ARG A 189 -21.96 13.08 -15.20
N TYR A 190 -22.28 13.33 -16.44
CA TYR A 190 -22.27 14.67 -17.03
C TYR A 190 -23.64 15.34 -16.85
N LEU A 191 -23.65 16.64 -16.52
CA LEU A 191 -24.83 17.48 -16.32
C LEU A 191 -25.06 18.35 -17.56
#